data_2f8f26dfde3fcc99feda3b7853b2824e
#
_entry.id   2f8f26dfde3fcc99feda3b7853b2824e
#
_cell.length_a   1.000
_cell.length_b   1.000
_cell.length_c   1.000
_cell.angle_alpha   90.00
_cell.angle_beta   90.00
_cell.angle_gamma   90.00
#
_symmetry.space_group_name_H-M   'P 1'
#
loop_
_entity.id
_entity.type
_entity.pdbx_description
1 polymer ?
#
loop_
_entity_poly.entity_id
_entity_poly.type
_entity_poly.pdbx_seq_one_letter_code
_entity_poly.pdbx_strand_id
1 'polypeptide(L)'
;MKRLAVIIALLCLALPVVAKPKAEIKSQWRGARVAYLGDSITDKRQVEKGLNDTYWVYLEQLLGTESLVYGISGHQWSHIPGQTDKLIADHAQNVDVIMIFVGTNDYNASVPLGEWYSEEVVNVEVTGPKGTKSGVMTDRKKRTILMDNSTYRGRINIAMSKLKEAYPTKQIILLTPIHRGDAFLSDRNIQPDELHANGVGEYVDAYVDVVKEAGSVWAVPVIDLNAICGLYPLAESNALYWRRPALEKSSKSGKKRTDRLHPNSAGHLRLAKALAYQLLGYPAKLD
;
A
#
# COMPACT_ATOMS: atom_id res chain seq x y z
N MET A 1 69.67 -7.38 -45.92
CA MET A 1 68.21 -7.37 -46.01
C MET A 1 67.67 -7.14 -44.61
N LYS A 2 67.26 -5.88 -44.28
CA LYS A 2 66.72 -5.50 -42.96
C LYS A 2 65.20 -5.60 -43.03
N ARG A 3 64.59 -6.42 -42.21
CA ARG A 3 63.10 -6.50 -42.07
C ARG A 3 62.65 -5.41 -41.15
N LEU A 4 61.84 -4.51 -41.68
CA LEU A 4 61.17 -3.45 -40.93
C LEU A 4 59.89 -4.05 -40.32
N ALA A 5 59.79 -4.13 -38.97
CA ALA A 5 58.58 -4.54 -38.27
C ALA A 5 57.73 -3.29 -38.02
N VAL A 6 56.55 -3.24 -38.65
CA VAL A 6 55.54 -2.20 -38.38
C VAL A 6 54.69 -2.64 -37.20
N ILE A 7 54.81 -1.93 -36.07
CA ILE A 7 53.95 -2.11 -34.90
C ILE A 7 52.72 -1.18 -35.10
N ILE A 8 51.55 -1.80 -35.37
CA ILE A 8 50.28 -1.09 -35.39
C ILE A 8 49.76 -1.01 -33.93
N ALA A 9 49.89 0.15 -33.32
CA ALA A 9 49.27 0.40 -32.04
C ALA A 9 47.75 0.65 -32.23
N LEU A 10 46.92 -0.33 -31.81
CA LEU A 10 45.45 -0.13 -31.75
C LEU A 10 45.12 0.78 -30.58
N LEU A 11 44.86 2.03 -30.87
CA LEU A 11 44.31 2.99 -29.88
C LEU A 11 42.81 2.69 -29.68
N CYS A 12 42.44 1.91 -28.63
CA CYS A 12 41.09 1.75 -28.22
C CYS A 12 40.61 3.11 -27.62
N LEU A 13 39.95 3.92 -28.41
CA LEU A 13 39.17 5.09 -27.92
C LEU A 13 37.97 4.54 -27.10
N ALA A 14 38.14 4.49 -25.80
CA ALA A 14 37.04 4.30 -24.89
C ALA A 14 36.11 5.54 -24.96
N LEU A 15 35.06 5.44 -25.77
CA LEU A 15 34.01 6.46 -25.75
C LEU A 15 33.39 6.45 -24.36
N PRO A 16 33.25 7.61 -23.69
CA PRO A 16 32.57 7.67 -22.42
C PRO A 16 31.11 7.20 -22.64
N VAL A 17 30.70 6.14 -21.95
CA VAL A 17 29.30 5.75 -21.87
C VAL A 17 28.60 6.85 -21.10
N VAL A 18 28.03 7.80 -21.81
CA VAL A 18 27.14 8.81 -21.22
C VAL A 18 25.92 8.06 -20.73
N ALA A 19 25.84 7.84 -19.43
CA ALA A 19 24.66 7.29 -18.81
C ALA A 19 23.46 8.16 -19.22
N LYS A 20 22.45 7.54 -19.90
CA LYS A 20 21.21 8.25 -20.23
C LYS A 20 20.66 8.84 -18.93
N PRO A 21 20.33 10.14 -18.89
CA PRO A 21 19.75 10.73 -17.70
C PRO A 21 18.51 9.89 -17.32
N LYS A 22 18.41 9.47 -16.05
CA LYS A 22 17.20 8.82 -15.53
C LYS A 22 16.05 9.77 -15.81
N ALA A 23 15.01 9.29 -16.51
CA ALA A 23 13.80 10.08 -16.75
C ALA A 23 13.20 10.44 -15.39
N GLU A 24 13.14 11.74 -15.12
CA GLU A 24 12.62 12.28 -13.87
C GLU A 24 11.30 13.01 -14.14
N ILE A 25 10.28 12.71 -13.33
CA ILE A 25 9.01 13.41 -13.40
C ILE A 25 9.12 14.69 -12.53
N LYS A 26 9.06 15.86 -13.18
CA LYS A 26 8.96 17.12 -12.44
C LYS A 26 7.57 17.25 -11.84
N SER A 27 7.45 17.23 -10.52
CA SER A 27 6.17 17.29 -9.81
C SER A 27 6.31 18.05 -8.50
N GLN A 28 5.16 18.45 -7.93
CA GLN A 28 5.04 19.01 -6.58
C GLN A 28 5.44 18.04 -5.45
N TRP A 29 5.63 16.77 -5.78
CA TRP A 29 6.03 15.71 -4.84
C TRP A 29 7.53 15.75 -4.51
N ARG A 30 8.33 16.50 -5.26
CA ARG A 30 9.77 16.60 -4.99
C ARG A 30 10.03 17.17 -3.60
N GLY A 31 10.81 16.44 -2.80
CA GLY A 31 11.12 16.75 -1.40
C GLY A 31 9.96 16.54 -0.42
N ALA A 32 8.81 16.02 -0.89
CA ALA A 32 7.74 15.65 0.01
C ALA A 32 8.14 14.45 0.88
N ARG A 33 7.92 14.57 2.19
CA ARG A 33 8.16 13.51 3.18
C ARG A 33 6.94 12.61 3.28
N VAL A 34 7.07 11.39 2.80
CA VAL A 34 5.98 10.42 2.68
C VAL A 34 6.15 9.30 3.69
N ALA A 35 5.23 9.17 4.63
CA ALA A 35 5.16 8.04 5.55
C ALA A 35 4.41 6.87 4.89
N TYR A 36 5.06 5.71 4.84
CA TYR A 36 4.50 4.46 4.32
C TYR A 36 4.16 3.52 5.46
N LEU A 37 2.87 3.41 5.78
CA LEU A 37 2.35 2.44 6.74
C LEU A 37 1.86 1.21 5.98
N GLY A 38 2.12 0.00 6.50
CA GLY A 38 1.73 -1.18 5.75
C GLY A 38 2.25 -2.50 6.30
N ASP A 39 2.27 -3.48 5.43
CA ASP A 39 2.68 -4.85 5.72
C ASP A 39 4.00 -5.25 5.05
N SER A 40 4.14 -6.53 4.67
CA SER A 40 5.35 -7.10 4.05
C SER A 40 5.72 -6.47 2.71
N ILE A 41 4.76 -5.94 1.93
CA ILE A 41 5.03 -5.30 0.65
C ILE A 41 5.70 -3.93 0.86
N THR A 42 5.46 -3.31 2.03
CA THR A 42 6.02 -2.02 2.42
C THR A 42 7.29 -2.15 3.29
N ASP A 43 7.49 -3.30 3.96
CA ASP A 43 8.54 -3.52 4.96
C ASP A 43 9.96 -3.23 4.41
N LYS A 44 10.67 -2.27 5.01
CA LYS A 44 12.04 -1.88 4.62
C LYS A 44 13.06 -3.03 4.69
N ARG A 45 12.82 -4.04 5.54
CA ARG A 45 13.67 -5.23 5.64
C ARG A 45 13.66 -6.08 4.38
N GLN A 46 12.75 -5.82 3.45
CA GLN A 46 12.74 -6.47 2.13
C GLN A 46 13.92 -6.01 1.27
N VAL A 47 14.34 -4.74 1.38
CA VAL A 47 15.56 -4.21 0.73
C VAL A 47 16.80 -4.91 1.31
N GLU A 48 16.87 -5.05 2.63
CA GLU A 48 17.99 -5.71 3.33
C GLU A 48 18.12 -7.20 2.99
N LYS A 49 17.03 -7.85 2.56
CA LYS A 49 16.98 -9.28 2.22
C LYS A 49 17.29 -9.59 0.75
N GLY A 50 17.83 -8.63 0.00
CA GLY A 50 18.26 -8.84 -1.40
C GLY A 50 17.18 -8.57 -2.43
N LEU A 51 16.06 -7.96 -2.05
CA LEU A 51 15.24 -7.20 -2.98
C LEU A 51 15.93 -5.86 -3.19
N ASN A 52 16.44 -5.63 -4.39
CA ASN A 52 17.23 -4.42 -4.66
C ASN A 52 16.43 -3.16 -4.43
N ASP A 53 15.10 -3.16 -4.75
CA ASP A 53 14.26 -1.99 -4.60
C ASP A 53 12.80 -2.38 -4.30
N THR A 54 12.14 -1.59 -3.45
CA THR A 54 10.69 -1.64 -3.20
C THR A 54 10.00 -0.48 -3.92
N TYR A 55 8.65 -0.49 -3.96
CA TYR A 55 7.89 0.55 -4.67
C TYR A 55 8.16 1.97 -4.15
N TRP A 56 8.39 2.14 -2.86
CA TRP A 56 8.69 3.47 -2.28
C TRP A 56 10.10 3.95 -2.63
N VAL A 57 11.11 3.08 -2.76
CA VAL A 57 12.43 3.44 -3.31
C VAL A 57 12.31 3.91 -4.77
N TYR A 58 11.49 3.22 -5.56
CA TYR A 58 11.24 3.67 -6.93
C TYR A 58 10.46 4.99 -6.99
N LEU A 59 9.55 5.26 -6.04
CA LEU A 59 8.88 6.57 -5.95
C LEU A 59 9.85 7.70 -5.60
N GLU A 60 10.83 7.46 -4.72
CA GLU A 60 11.93 8.42 -4.49
C GLU A 60 12.66 8.73 -5.79
N GLN A 61 12.97 7.70 -6.58
CA GLN A 61 13.66 7.89 -7.86
C GLN A 61 12.81 8.61 -8.93
N LEU A 62 11.50 8.34 -8.96
CA LEU A 62 10.59 8.89 -9.96
C LEU A 62 10.11 10.31 -9.62
N LEU A 63 9.77 10.56 -8.36
CA LEU A 63 9.11 11.78 -7.91
C LEU A 63 10.01 12.68 -7.04
N GLY A 64 11.15 12.16 -6.56
CA GLY A 64 12.05 12.88 -5.66
C GLY A 64 11.50 13.02 -4.23
N THR A 65 10.69 12.07 -3.75
CA THR A 65 10.15 12.06 -2.39
C THR A 65 11.19 11.58 -1.38
N GLU A 66 10.96 11.84 -0.10
CA GLU A 66 11.68 11.26 1.03
C GLU A 66 10.80 10.24 1.74
N SER A 67 11.26 8.98 1.87
CA SER A 67 10.45 7.90 2.43
C SER A 67 10.68 7.70 3.92
N LEU A 68 9.59 7.67 4.70
CA LEU A 68 9.53 7.31 6.11
C LEU A 68 8.77 5.98 6.25
N VAL A 69 9.48 4.86 6.39
CA VAL A 69 8.91 3.53 6.22
C VAL A 69 8.64 2.84 7.56
N TYR A 70 7.38 2.50 7.81
CA TYR A 70 6.86 1.86 9.02
C TYR A 70 6.22 0.48 8.78
N GLY A 71 6.09 0.07 7.52
CA GLY A 71 5.54 -1.23 7.17
C GLY A 71 6.29 -2.39 7.81
N ILE A 72 5.56 -3.39 8.30
CA ILE A 72 6.09 -4.60 8.95
C ILE A 72 5.39 -5.83 8.40
N SER A 73 6.16 -6.85 8.02
CA SER A 73 5.65 -8.12 7.48
C SER A 73 4.61 -8.75 8.42
N GLY A 74 3.47 -9.16 7.86
CA GLY A 74 2.36 -9.78 8.59
C GLY A 74 1.40 -8.79 9.24
N HIS A 75 1.67 -7.49 9.23
CA HIS A 75 0.76 -6.51 9.80
C HIS A 75 -0.56 -6.44 9.06
N GLN A 76 -1.61 -6.13 9.82
CA GLN A 76 -3.01 -5.97 9.45
C GLN A 76 -3.45 -4.54 9.79
N TRP A 77 -4.68 -4.15 9.44
CA TRP A 77 -5.22 -2.84 9.82
C TRP A 77 -5.18 -2.58 11.34
N SER A 78 -5.34 -3.63 12.16
CA SER A 78 -5.22 -3.53 13.62
C SER A 78 -3.85 -3.04 14.11
N HIS A 79 -2.81 -3.10 13.29
CA HIS A 79 -1.46 -2.66 13.64
C HIS A 79 -1.14 -1.23 13.18
N ILE A 80 -1.98 -0.64 12.31
CA ILE A 80 -1.77 0.72 11.80
C ILE A 80 -1.76 1.77 12.92
N PRO A 81 -2.60 1.70 13.97
CA PRO A 81 -2.49 2.61 15.11
C PRO A 81 -1.10 2.63 15.78
N GLY A 82 -0.46 1.45 15.93
CA GLY A 82 0.89 1.35 16.49
C GLY A 82 1.98 1.90 15.54
N GLN A 83 1.83 1.71 14.22
CA GLN A 83 2.72 2.34 13.23
C GLN A 83 2.55 3.87 13.25
N THR A 84 1.32 4.36 13.47
CA THR A 84 1.04 5.80 13.64
C THR A 84 1.70 6.36 14.88
N ASP A 85 1.65 5.65 16.03
CA ASP A 85 2.35 6.08 17.24
C ASP A 85 3.85 6.23 17.02
N LYS A 86 4.43 5.28 16.28
CA LYS A 86 5.84 5.33 15.96
C LYS A 86 6.17 6.49 15.03
N LEU A 87 5.34 6.77 14.02
CA LEU A 87 5.50 7.94 13.13
C LEU A 87 5.44 9.25 13.95
N ILE A 88 4.50 9.36 14.89
CA ILE A 88 4.39 10.53 15.78
C ILE A 88 5.65 10.69 16.62
N ALA A 89 6.14 9.62 17.23
CA ALA A 89 7.33 9.63 18.06
C ALA A 89 8.61 10.01 17.29
N ASP A 90 8.74 9.50 16.07
CA ASP A 90 9.95 9.71 15.26
C ASP A 90 9.98 11.07 14.55
N HIS A 91 8.82 11.59 14.12
CA HIS A 91 8.74 12.75 13.22
C HIS A 91 7.73 13.83 13.63
N ALA A 92 6.87 13.59 14.60
CA ALA A 92 5.79 14.50 14.99
C ALA A 92 4.99 14.98 13.76
N GLN A 93 4.93 16.30 13.51
CA GLN A 93 4.25 16.88 12.35
C GLN A 93 5.12 16.99 11.09
N ASN A 94 6.39 16.55 11.16
CA ASN A 94 7.32 16.66 10.04
C ASN A 94 7.15 15.52 9.03
N VAL A 95 5.94 15.44 8.48
CA VAL A 95 5.48 14.56 7.41
C VAL A 95 4.52 15.35 6.53
N ASP A 96 4.55 15.13 5.22
CA ASP A 96 3.64 15.79 4.28
C ASP A 96 2.47 14.88 3.89
N VAL A 97 2.77 13.60 3.65
CA VAL A 97 1.79 12.60 3.17
C VAL A 97 1.92 11.31 3.96
N ILE A 98 0.79 10.66 4.23
CA ILE A 98 0.74 9.33 4.83
C ILE A 98 0.03 8.41 3.85
N MET A 99 0.72 7.35 3.40
CA MET A 99 0.16 6.30 2.55
C MET A 99 0.00 5.02 3.33
N ILE A 100 -1.17 4.36 3.20
CA ILE A 100 -1.48 3.13 3.91
C ILE A 100 -1.71 2.02 2.89
N PHE A 101 -0.87 0.99 2.94
CA PHE A 101 -0.94 -0.16 2.04
C PHE A 101 -0.96 -1.46 2.86
N VAL A 102 -2.16 -1.93 3.20
CA VAL A 102 -2.40 -3.10 4.06
C VAL A 102 -3.78 -3.70 3.77
N GLY A 103 -4.03 -4.95 4.18
CA GLY A 103 -5.34 -5.61 4.06
C GLY A 103 -5.26 -7.07 3.59
N THR A 104 -4.22 -7.44 2.83
CA THR A 104 -4.05 -8.83 2.39
C THR A 104 -3.91 -9.82 3.57
N ASN A 105 -3.33 -9.38 4.68
CA ASN A 105 -3.19 -10.20 5.88
C ASN A 105 -4.49 -10.27 6.69
N ASP A 106 -5.36 -9.27 6.62
CA ASP A 106 -6.70 -9.30 7.21
C ASP A 106 -7.56 -10.35 6.49
N TYR A 107 -7.53 -10.37 5.14
CA TYR A 107 -8.17 -11.42 4.35
C TYR A 107 -7.63 -12.81 4.74
N ASN A 108 -6.31 -12.98 4.76
CA ASN A 108 -5.69 -14.27 5.08
C ASN A 108 -5.98 -14.74 6.51
N ALA A 109 -6.16 -13.83 7.45
CA ALA A 109 -6.55 -14.11 8.83
C ALA A 109 -8.06 -14.28 9.01
N SER A 110 -8.84 -14.23 7.92
CA SER A 110 -10.30 -14.39 7.94
C SER A 110 -11.00 -13.39 8.87
N VAL A 111 -10.56 -12.13 8.85
CA VAL A 111 -11.17 -11.06 9.65
C VAL A 111 -12.53 -10.73 9.07
N PRO A 112 -13.64 -10.83 9.84
CA PRO A 112 -14.97 -10.49 9.35
C PRO A 112 -15.04 -9.04 8.85
N LEU A 113 -15.80 -8.75 7.79
CA LEU A 113 -15.87 -7.42 7.21
C LEU A 113 -16.49 -6.40 8.18
N GLY A 114 -17.55 -6.78 8.92
CA GLY A 114 -18.26 -5.92 9.86
C GLY A 114 -19.01 -4.76 9.19
N GLU A 115 -19.41 -3.77 9.99
CA GLU A 115 -20.15 -2.59 9.56
C GLU A 115 -19.38 -1.31 9.87
N TRP A 116 -19.62 -0.24 9.09
CA TRP A 116 -19.03 1.08 9.32
C TRP A 116 -19.66 1.80 10.52
N TYR A 117 -20.98 1.61 10.72
CA TYR A 117 -21.79 2.38 11.65
C TYR A 117 -22.78 1.48 12.38
N SER A 118 -23.11 1.85 13.60
CA SER A 118 -24.39 1.50 14.21
C SER A 118 -25.41 2.60 13.93
N GLU A 119 -26.70 2.27 13.97
CA GLU A 119 -27.80 3.23 13.79
C GLU A 119 -28.72 3.18 15.02
N GLU A 120 -29.15 4.35 15.48
CA GLU A 120 -30.14 4.53 16.52
C GLU A 120 -31.12 5.66 16.14
N VAL A 121 -32.31 5.67 16.72
CA VAL A 121 -33.23 6.78 16.58
C VAL A 121 -33.05 7.72 17.76
N VAL A 122 -32.80 8.99 17.48
CA VAL A 122 -32.60 10.04 18.47
C VAL A 122 -33.55 11.18 18.20
N ASN A 123 -33.99 11.82 19.28
CA ASN A 123 -34.83 13.02 19.20
C ASN A 123 -33.95 14.27 19.17
N VAL A 124 -34.01 15.04 18.08
CA VAL A 124 -33.12 16.18 17.82
C VAL A 124 -33.90 17.41 17.41
N GLU A 125 -33.39 18.58 17.79
CA GLU A 125 -33.91 19.86 17.35
C GLU A 125 -33.47 20.15 15.91
N VAL A 126 -34.41 20.46 15.03
CA VAL A 126 -34.17 20.85 13.65
C VAL A 126 -34.92 22.14 13.32
N THR A 127 -34.52 22.81 12.24
CA THR A 127 -35.26 23.98 11.73
C THR A 127 -36.70 23.59 11.43
N GLY A 128 -37.63 24.26 12.05
CA GLY A 128 -39.06 24.06 11.83
C GLY A 128 -39.52 24.51 10.44
N PRO A 129 -40.75 24.16 10.03
CA PRO A 129 -41.35 24.64 8.81
C PRO A 129 -41.39 26.18 8.73
N LYS A 130 -41.49 26.72 7.50
CA LYS A 130 -41.58 28.15 7.25
C LYS A 130 -42.73 28.76 8.12
N GLY A 131 -42.41 29.78 8.93
CA GLY A 131 -43.35 30.42 9.88
C GLY A 131 -43.17 29.96 11.33
N THR A 132 -42.39 28.91 11.59
CA THR A 132 -42.01 28.50 12.96
C THR A 132 -40.98 29.48 13.52
N LYS A 133 -41.21 29.99 14.75
CA LYS A 133 -40.29 30.94 15.40
C LYS A 133 -39.09 30.31 16.10
N SER A 134 -39.10 29.00 16.29
CA SER A 134 -38.05 28.23 16.94
C SER A 134 -37.86 26.88 16.23
N GLY A 135 -36.83 26.13 16.59
CA GLY A 135 -36.64 24.76 16.15
C GLY A 135 -37.77 23.84 16.66
N VAL A 136 -37.91 22.70 16.02
CA VAL A 136 -38.84 21.64 16.42
C VAL A 136 -38.10 20.36 16.73
N MET A 137 -38.54 19.64 17.74
CA MET A 137 -38.05 18.34 18.10
C MET A 137 -38.62 17.26 17.15
N THR A 138 -37.80 16.40 16.64
CA THR A 138 -38.23 15.32 15.76
C THR A 138 -37.29 14.15 15.82
N ASP A 139 -37.79 12.95 15.55
CA ASP A 139 -36.99 11.73 15.50
C ASP A 139 -36.17 11.67 14.22
N ARG A 140 -34.90 11.34 14.35
CA ARG A 140 -33.98 11.12 13.25
C ARG A 140 -33.12 9.87 13.52
N LYS A 141 -32.79 9.15 12.44
CA LYS A 141 -31.74 8.13 12.50
C LYS A 141 -30.38 8.82 12.66
N LYS A 142 -29.62 8.39 13.64
CA LYS A 142 -28.24 8.82 13.89
C LYS A 142 -27.30 7.64 13.69
N ARG A 143 -26.20 7.88 12.99
CA ARG A 143 -25.10 6.93 12.86
C ARG A 143 -23.99 7.23 13.85
N THR A 144 -23.42 6.15 14.39
CA THR A 144 -22.20 6.22 15.20
C THR A 144 -21.16 5.30 14.59
N ILE A 145 -19.93 5.80 14.36
CA ILE A 145 -18.81 5.03 13.81
C ILE A 145 -18.47 3.88 14.76
N LEU A 146 -18.40 2.65 14.24
CA LEU A 146 -18.07 1.48 15.02
C LEU A 146 -16.55 1.31 15.14
N MET A 147 -16.03 1.35 16.36
CA MET A 147 -14.61 1.12 16.69
C MET A 147 -14.38 -0.32 17.14
N ASP A 148 -14.68 -1.27 16.26
CA ASP A 148 -14.60 -2.70 16.56
C ASP A 148 -13.34 -3.34 15.97
N ASN A 149 -12.32 -3.60 16.80
CA ASN A 149 -11.07 -4.21 16.35
C ASN A 149 -11.21 -5.69 15.92
N SER A 150 -12.36 -6.32 16.12
CA SER A 150 -12.62 -7.68 15.65
C SER A 150 -13.03 -7.73 14.18
N THR A 151 -13.45 -6.59 13.58
CA THR A 151 -13.92 -6.50 12.21
C THR A 151 -13.03 -5.62 11.33
N TYR A 152 -13.04 -5.86 10.01
CA TYR A 152 -12.17 -5.16 9.07
C TYR A 152 -12.51 -3.66 8.98
N ARG A 153 -13.81 -3.32 8.83
CA ARG A 153 -14.29 -1.92 8.84
C ARG A 153 -13.99 -1.23 10.18
N GLY A 154 -14.20 -1.92 11.29
CA GLY A 154 -13.91 -1.39 12.61
C GLY A 154 -12.42 -1.11 12.84
N ARG A 155 -11.52 -1.98 12.36
CA ARG A 155 -10.06 -1.75 12.37
C ARG A 155 -9.68 -0.52 11.57
N ILE A 156 -10.26 -0.34 10.38
CA ILE A 156 -10.05 0.85 9.55
C ILE A 156 -10.53 2.09 10.28
N ASN A 157 -11.72 2.04 10.89
CA ASN A 157 -12.26 3.15 11.69
C ASN A 157 -11.31 3.57 12.81
N ILE A 158 -10.78 2.61 13.58
CA ILE A 158 -9.81 2.88 14.66
C ILE A 158 -8.55 3.55 14.11
N ALA A 159 -7.99 3.00 13.01
CA ALA A 159 -6.78 3.52 12.40
C ALA A 159 -6.97 4.93 11.83
N MET A 160 -8.06 5.15 11.10
CA MET A 160 -8.35 6.42 10.45
C MET A 160 -8.74 7.52 11.45
N SER A 161 -9.50 7.19 12.51
CA SER A 161 -9.79 8.12 13.59
C SER A 161 -8.50 8.66 14.21
N LYS A 162 -7.57 7.76 14.56
CA LYS A 162 -6.27 8.13 15.13
C LYS A 162 -5.44 9.00 14.19
N LEU A 163 -5.39 8.65 12.91
CA LEU A 163 -4.65 9.40 11.90
C LEU A 163 -5.23 10.79 11.67
N LYS A 164 -6.56 10.92 11.58
CA LYS A 164 -7.24 12.21 11.41
C LYS A 164 -7.07 13.12 12.63
N GLU A 165 -7.02 12.55 13.83
CA GLU A 165 -6.74 13.29 15.07
C GLU A 165 -5.27 13.76 15.12
N ALA A 166 -4.32 12.87 14.81
CA ALA A 166 -2.90 13.18 14.88
C ALA A 166 -2.42 14.10 13.74
N TYR A 167 -3.02 13.97 12.55
CA TYR A 167 -2.59 14.63 11.32
C TYR A 167 -3.76 15.31 10.57
N PRO A 168 -4.46 16.26 11.19
CA PRO A 168 -5.69 16.84 10.64
C PRO A 168 -5.48 17.60 9.32
N THR A 169 -4.27 18.13 9.07
CA THR A 169 -3.94 18.92 7.87
C THR A 169 -3.10 18.16 6.85
N LYS A 170 -2.72 16.89 7.13
CA LYS A 170 -1.85 16.13 6.23
C LYS A 170 -2.65 15.31 5.22
N GLN A 171 -2.07 15.13 4.05
CA GLN A 171 -2.63 14.24 3.03
C GLN A 171 -2.53 12.79 3.49
N ILE A 172 -3.66 12.10 3.59
CA ILE A 172 -3.73 10.65 3.84
C ILE A 172 -4.27 10.01 2.58
N ILE A 173 -3.59 8.97 2.07
CA ILE A 173 -3.97 8.23 0.86
C ILE A 173 -4.04 6.74 1.21
N LEU A 174 -5.15 6.10 0.88
CA LEU A 174 -5.32 4.65 1.02
C LEU A 174 -4.95 3.95 -0.29
N LEU A 175 -4.26 2.83 -0.19
CA LEU A 175 -3.93 1.96 -1.31
C LEU A 175 -4.69 0.64 -1.13
N THR A 176 -5.41 0.20 -2.16
CA THR A 176 -6.09 -1.09 -2.08
C THR A 176 -5.08 -2.24 -2.09
N PRO A 177 -5.37 -3.37 -1.41
CA PRO A 177 -4.63 -4.61 -1.62
C PRO A 177 -4.57 -4.95 -3.10
N ILE A 178 -3.42 -5.46 -3.58
CA ILE A 178 -3.25 -5.93 -4.96
C ILE A 178 -3.73 -7.38 -5.10
N HIS A 179 -3.92 -7.82 -6.34
CA HIS A 179 -4.14 -9.23 -6.64
C HIS A 179 -3.08 -10.12 -5.99
N ARG A 180 -3.47 -11.32 -5.60
CA ARG A 180 -2.59 -12.27 -4.93
C ARG A 180 -2.72 -13.69 -5.51
N GLY A 181 -1.59 -14.33 -5.71
CA GLY A 181 -1.53 -15.76 -6.02
C GLY A 181 -1.25 -16.59 -4.77
N ASP A 182 -1.01 -17.87 -4.99
CA ASP A 182 -0.61 -18.81 -3.96
C ASP A 182 0.76 -18.46 -3.36
N ALA A 183 0.93 -18.71 -2.08
CA ALA A 183 2.21 -18.60 -1.40
C ALA A 183 2.45 -19.81 -0.49
N PHE A 184 3.49 -20.57 -0.76
CA PHE A 184 4.01 -21.61 0.10
C PHE A 184 5.35 -21.17 0.68
N LEU A 185 5.29 -20.39 1.77
CA LEU A 185 6.47 -19.77 2.38
C LEU A 185 7.18 -20.70 3.37
N SER A 186 6.42 -21.58 4.03
CA SER A 186 6.91 -22.65 4.92
C SER A 186 5.79 -23.67 5.16
N ASP A 187 6.09 -24.80 5.79
CA ASP A 187 5.10 -25.83 6.15
C ASP A 187 4.01 -25.29 7.10
N ARG A 188 4.23 -24.16 7.76
CA ARG A 188 3.28 -23.47 8.66
C ARG A 188 2.70 -22.20 8.07
N ASN A 189 3.08 -21.82 6.85
CA ASN A 189 2.59 -20.62 6.20
C ASN A 189 2.30 -20.94 4.73
N ILE A 190 1.09 -21.44 4.50
CA ILE A 190 0.54 -21.81 3.21
C ILE A 190 -0.69 -20.94 3.00
N GLN A 191 -0.70 -20.20 1.91
CA GLN A 191 -1.77 -19.26 1.59
C GLN A 191 -2.28 -19.58 0.18
N PRO A 192 -3.58 -19.88 0.01
CA PRO A 192 -4.17 -20.08 -1.30
C PRO A 192 -4.20 -18.77 -2.09
N ASP A 193 -4.44 -18.86 -3.38
CA ASP A 193 -4.68 -17.71 -4.24
C ASP A 193 -6.04 -17.05 -3.95
N GLU A 194 -6.30 -15.93 -4.61
CA GLU A 194 -7.50 -15.10 -4.44
C GLU A 194 -8.80 -15.74 -4.93
N LEU A 195 -8.73 -16.85 -5.67
CA LEU A 195 -9.93 -17.59 -6.10
C LEU A 195 -10.54 -18.44 -4.96
N HIS A 196 -9.87 -18.49 -3.83
CA HIS A 196 -10.37 -19.19 -2.64
C HIS A 196 -10.97 -18.19 -1.66
N ALA A 197 -12.19 -18.45 -1.20
CA ALA A 197 -12.75 -17.74 -0.07
C ALA A 197 -11.96 -18.05 1.21
N ASN A 198 -11.85 -17.08 2.10
CA ASN A 198 -11.21 -17.24 3.40
C ASN A 198 -12.10 -17.98 4.41
N GLY A 199 -11.68 -18.13 5.66
CA GLY A 199 -12.39 -18.89 6.70
C GLY A 199 -13.75 -18.29 7.13
N VAL A 200 -14.05 -17.03 6.75
CA VAL A 200 -15.37 -16.42 6.97
C VAL A 200 -16.21 -16.36 5.67
N GLY A 201 -15.74 -17.01 4.60
CA GLY A 201 -16.47 -17.12 3.34
C GLY A 201 -16.29 -15.95 2.38
N GLU A 202 -15.38 -15.01 2.66
CA GLU A 202 -15.15 -13.81 1.86
C GLU A 202 -13.96 -13.97 0.92
N TYR A 203 -14.07 -13.41 -0.28
CA TYR A 203 -12.98 -13.28 -1.25
C TYR A 203 -12.17 -12.00 -1.02
N VAL A 204 -10.97 -11.92 -1.61
CA VAL A 204 -10.09 -10.75 -1.44
C VAL A 204 -10.71 -9.45 -1.96
N ASP A 205 -11.53 -9.54 -3.01
CA ASP A 205 -12.23 -8.39 -3.61
C ASP A 205 -13.13 -7.67 -2.60
N ALA A 206 -13.78 -8.40 -1.67
CA ALA A 206 -14.58 -7.79 -0.62
C ALA A 206 -13.73 -6.89 0.31
N TYR A 207 -12.49 -7.29 0.59
CA TYR A 207 -11.53 -6.47 1.35
C TYR A 207 -11.02 -5.27 0.56
N VAL A 208 -10.83 -5.43 -0.75
CA VAL A 208 -10.49 -4.32 -1.67
C VAL A 208 -11.61 -3.29 -1.68
N ASP A 209 -12.87 -3.73 -1.81
CA ASP A 209 -14.04 -2.85 -1.86
C ASP A 209 -14.23 -2.07 -0.55
N VAL A 210 -14.01 -2.70 0.59
CA VAL A 210 -14.03 -2.00 1.89
C VAL A 210 -12.98 -0.89 1.95
N VAL A 211 -11.78 -1.06 1.40
CA VAL A 211 -10.78 0.03 1.35
C VAL A 211 -11.26 1.18 0.45
N LYS A 212 -11.94 0.88 -0.67
CA LYS A 212 -12.55 1.92 -1.52
C LYS A 212 -13.66 2.68 -0.79
N GLU A 213 -14.54 1.95 -0.09
CA GLU A 213 -15.59 2.56 0.76
C GLU A 213 -15.00 3.50 1.82
N ALA A 214 -13.86 3.10 2.44
CA ALA A 214 -13.18 3.89 3.47
C ALA A 214 -12.81 5.28 2.98
N GLY A 215 -12.50 5.44 1.69
CA GLY A 215 -12.24 6.76 1.11
C GLY A 215 -13.40 7.73 1.28
N SER A 216 -14.64 7.27 1.04
CA SER A 216 -15.85 8.06 1.22
C SER A 216 -16.19 8.28 2.70
N VAL A 217 -16.00 7.24 3.54
CA VAL A 217 -16.28 7.32 4.99
C VAL A 217 -15.38 8.35 5.67
N TRP A 218 -14.09 8.39 5.30
CA TRP A 218 -13.07 9.20 5.98
C TRP A 218 -12.61 10.43 5.20
N ALA A 219 -13.23 10.71 4.03
CA ALA A 219 -12.88 11.83 3.15
C ALA A 219 -11.37 11.86 2.83
N VAL A 220 -10.85 10.74 2.28
CA VAL A 220 -9.47 10.60 1.84
C VAL A 220 -9.40 9.96 0.45
N PRO A 221 -8.41 10.32 -0.38
CA PRO A 221 -8.18 9.65 -1.65
C PRO A 221 -7.90 8.15 -1.48
N VAL A 222 -8.38 7.35 -2.43
CA VAL A 222 -8.04 5.94 -2.56
C VAL A 222 -7.42 5.72 -3.94
N ILE A 223 -6.26 5.08 -3.98
CA ILE A 223 -5.67 4.60 -5.23
C ILE A 223 -5.93 3.10 -5.32
N ASP A 224 -6.74 2.70 -6.28
CA ASP A 224 -7.11 1.30 -6.51
C ASP A 224 -5.99 0.55 -7.23
N LEU A 225 -4.95 0.15 -6.50
CA LEU A 225 -3.83 -0.63 -7.02
C LEU A 225 -4.27 -2.01 -7.51
N ASN A 226 -5.34 -2.58 -6.96
CA ASN A 226 -5.89 -3.84 -7.44
C ASN A 226 -6.22 -3.73 -8.95
N ALA A 227 -6.94 -2.68 -9.33
CA ALA A 227 -7.37 -2.47 -10.71
C ALA A 227 -6.25 -1.97 -11.64
N ILE A 228 -5.35 -1.09 -11.17
CA ILE A 228 -4.48 -0.31 -12.07
C ILE A 228 -3.04 -0.76 -12.16
N CYS A 229 -2.52 -1.55 -11.20
CA CYS A 229 -1.12 -1.91 -11.20
C CYS A 229 -0.74 -2.94 -12.28
N GLY A 230 -1.73 -3.66 -12.84
CA GLY A 230 -1.53 -4.68 -13.87
C GLY A 230 -0.70 -5.87 -13.39
N LEU A 231 -0.69 -6.14 -12.09
CA LEU A 231 -0.11 -7.34 -11.50
C LEU A 231 -1.21 -8.38 -11.33
N TYR A 232 -1.15 -9.47 -12.11
CA TYR A 232 -2.16 -10.53 -12.08
C TYR A 232 -1.49 -11.90 -11.91
N PRO A 233 -1.28 -12.37 -10.68
CA PRO A 233 -0.45 -13.54 -10.38
C PRO A 233 -1.04 -14.86 -10.84
N LEU A 234 -2.33 -14.91 -11.18
CA LEU A 234 -3.00 -16.12 -11.68
C LEU A 234 -2.60 -16.44 -13.13
N ALA A 235 -2.14 -15.45 -13.89
CA ALA A 235 -1.62 -15.67 -15.24
C ALA A 235 -0.11 -16.04 -15.18
N GLU A 236 0.28 -17.17 -15.79
CA GLU A 236 1.68 -17.61 -15.82
C GLU A 236 2.59 -16.59 -16.51
N SER A 237 2.11 -15.88 -17.52
CA SER A 237 2.82 -14.78 -18.19
C SER A 237 3.19 -13.63 -17.25
N ASN A 238 2.52 -13.49 -16.11
CA ASN A 238 2.79 -12.50 -15.07
C ASN A 238 3.81 -12.98 -14.01
N ALA A 239 4.26 -14.23 -14.07
CA ALA A 239 5.21 -14.80 -13.09
C ALA A 239 6.51 -14.00 -12.97
N LEU A 240 6.88 -13.23 -14.00
CA LEU A 240 8.08 -12.38 -14.01
C LEU A 240 8.05 -11.23 -12.97
N TYR A 241 6.88 -10.88 -12.43
CA TYR A 241 6.70 -9.81 -11.45
C TYR A 241 6.70 -10.30 -9.99
N TRP A 242 6.72 -11.61 -9.77
CA TRP A 242 6.57 -12.20 -8.45
C TRP A 242 7.87 -12.82 -7.97
N ARG A 243 8.01 -12.96 -6.66
CA ARG A 243 9.19 -13.59 -6.08
C ARG A 243 9.30 -15.05 -6.52
N ARG A 244 10.52 -15.46 -6.81
CA ARG A 244 10.86 -16.86 -7.03
C ARG A 244 11.70 -17.32 -5.85
N PRO A 245 11.13 -18.04 -4.87
CA PRO A 245 11.92 -18.61 -3.79
C PRO A 245 13.03 -19.49 -4.37
N ALA A 246 14.24 -19.41 -3.81
CA ALA A 246 15.34 -20.25 -4.24
C ALA A 246 14.91 -21.73 -4.15
N LEU A 247 15.03 -22.46 -5.24
CA LEU A 247 14.62 -23.86 -5.37
C LEU A 247 15.26 -24.80 -4.33
N GLU A 248 16.38 -24.38 -3.72
CA GLU A 248 17.18 -25.14 -2.77
C GLU A 248 16.57 -25.32 -1.39
N LYS A 249 15.50 -24.56 -1.05
CA LYS A 249 14.80 -24.73 0.23
C LYS A 249 13.50 -25.46 0.00
N SER A 250 13.55 -26.74 -0.33
CA SER A 250 12.37 -27.59 -0.23
C SER A 250 11.88 -27.60 1.23
N SER A 251 10.57 -27.62 1.41
CA SER A 251 9.96 -27.89 2.70
C SER A 251 10.36 -29.29 3.21
N LYS A 252 10.22 -29.56 4.49
CA LYS A 252 10.33 -30.91 5.05
C LYS A 252 9.36 -31.89 4.39
N SER A 253 8.25 -31.39 3.85
CA SER A 253 7.23 -32.17 3.11
C SER A 253 7.58 -32.41 1.63
N GLY A 254 8.74 -31.94 1.14
CA GLY A 254 9.14 -32.08 -0.27
C GLY A 254 8.39 -31.14 -1.25
N LYS A 255 7.47 -30.29 -0.77
CA LYS A 255 6.76 -29.31 -1.61
C LYS A 255 7.69 -28.17 -2.02
N LYS A 256 7.62 -27.77 -3.29
CA LYS A 256 8.34 -26.58 -3.78
C LYS A 256 7.73 -25.32 -3.16
N ARG A 257 8.59 -24.40 -2.71
CA ARG A 257 8.15 -23.08 -2.24
C ARG A 257 7.65 -22.26 -3.42
N THR A 258 6.56 -21.52 -3.20
CA THR A 258 6.02 -20.52 -4.12
C THR A 258 5.84 -19.20 -3.39
N ASP A 259 5.91 -18.10 -4.10
CA ASP A 259 5.59 -16.78 -3.56
C ASP A 259 5.04 -15.90 -4.69
N ARG A 260 3.77 -16.06 -4.98
CA ARG A 260 3.00 -15.18 -5.87
C ARG A 260 2.16 -14.16 -5.09
N LEU A 261 2.53 -13.94 -3.82
CA LEU A 261 1.95 -12.93 -2.93
C LEU A 261 2.80 -11.66 -2.91
N HIS A 262 4.14 -11.82 -2.93
CA HIS A 262 5.05 -10.69 -2.83
C HIS A 262 5.64 -10.35 -4.20
N PRO A 263 5.48 -9.10 -4.67
CA PRO A 263 6.17 -8.64 -5.88
C PRO A 263 7.70 -8.73 -5.73
N ASN A 264 8.41 -9.02 -6.81
CA ASN A 264 9.85 -8.85 -6.92
C ASN A 264 10.19 -7.40 -7.32
N SER A 265 11.46 -7.06 -7.57
CA SER A 265 11.86 -5.69 -7.95
C SER A 265 11.13 -5.18 -9.21
N ALA A 266 10.85 -6.03 -10.20
CA ALA A 266 10.09 -5.65 -11.39
C ALA A 266 8.62 -5.37 -11.06
N GLY A 267 8.01 -6.17 -10.19
CA GLY A 267 6.66 -5.94 -9.68
C GLY A 267 6.57 -4.65 -8.85
N HIS A 268 7.53 -4.40 -7.98
CA HIS A 268 7.60 -3.15 -7.21
C HIS A 268 7.79 -1.92 -8.11
N LEU A 269 8.60 -2.00 -9.17
CA LEU A 269 8.72 -0.92 -10.16
C LEU A 269 7.38 -0.66 -10.87
N ARG A 270 6.63 -1.73 -11.17
CA ARG A 270 5.31 -1.60 -11.79
C ARG A 270 4.31 -0.91 -10.85
N LEU A 271 4.29 -1.29 -9.58
CA LEU A 271 3.51 -0.60 -8.53
C LEU A 271 3.89 0.89 -8.45
N ALA A 272 5.18 1.19 -8.37
CA ALA A 272 5.66 2.57 -8.27
C ALA A 272 5.26 3.42 -9.48
N LYS A 273 5.31 2.87 -10.70
CA LYS A 273 4.86 3.58 -11.91
C LYS A 273 3.35 3.85 -11.87
N ALA A 274 2.54 2.85 -11.50
CA ALA A 274 1.09 3.05 -11.35
C ALA A 274 0.79 4.14 -10.31
N LEU A 275 1.44 4.09 -9.14
CA LEU A 275 1.32 5.11 -8.10
C LEU A 275 1.77 6.49 -8.58
N ALA A 276 2.93 6.61 -9.22
CA ALA A 276 3.47 7.90 -9.64
C ALA A 276 2.50 8.66 -10.55
N TYR A 277 1.87 7.98 -11.51
CA TYR A 277 0.88 8.63 -12.39
C TYR A 277 -0.39 9.05 -11.65
N GLN A 278 -0.85 8.29 -10.67
CA GLN A 278 -2.01 8.68 -9.86
C GLN A 278 -1.67 9.85 -8.92
N LEU A 279 -0.49 9.82 -8.30
CA LEU A 279 -0.04 10.85 -7.37
C LEU A 279 0.13 12.22 -8.03
N LEU A 280 0.40 12.30 -9.33
CA LEU A 280 0.44 13.57 -10.06
C LEU A 280 -0.90 14.31 -10.05
N GLY A 281 -2.02 13.60 -9.83
CA GLY A 281 -3.37 14.16 -9.69
C GLY A 281 -3.72 14.64 -8.28
N TYR A 282 -2.86 14.42 -7.28
CA TYR A 282 -3.10 14.80 -5.89
C TYR A 282 -2.05 15.78 -5.40
N PRO A 283 -2.44 16.78 -4.55
CA PRO A 283 -1.45 17.65 -3.91
C PRO A 283 -0.63 16.83 -2.89
N ALA A 284 0.67 17.11 -2.81
CA ALA A 284 1.53 16.56 -1.76
C ALA A 284 1.31 17.29 -0.43
N LYS A 285 0.88 18.57 -0.48
CA LYS A 285 0.55 19.41 0.67
C LYS A 285 -0.84 19.97 0.50
N LEU A 286 -1.62 20.00 1.57
CA LEU A 286 -3.01 20.52 1.58
C LEU A 286 -3.08 21.97 2.05
N ASP A 287 -2.03 22.49 2.63
CA ASP A 287 -1.85 23.83 3.22
C ASP A 287 -0.66 24.58 2.63
#